data_dfe4e2f8e67e037d1a082c49d38ef50b
#
_entry.id   dfe4e2f8e67e037d1a082c49d38ef50b
#
_cell.length_a   1.000
_cell.length_b   1.000
_cell.length_c   1.000
_cell.angle_alpha   90.00
_cell.angle_beta   90.00
_cell.angle_gamma   90.00
#
_symmetry.space_group_name_H-M   'P 1'
#
loop_
_entity.id
_entity.type
_entity.pdbx_description
1 polymer ?
#
loop_
_entity_poly.entity_id
_entity_poly.type
_entity_poly.pdbx_seq_one_letter_code
_entity_poly.pdbx_strand_id
1 'polypeptide(L)'
;MTTGTVSFGHGIDIAGWVTARSGMWLAGNLDANDVQIRSDRKLKRNFEPLNQALDKLCTLSVSTYLKEGKDQREAGLIAQEVQEVLPEAVAETSSGTLSVYPMGIIALLVKAVQELREEVEELKKNQN
;
A
#
# COMPACT_ATOMS: atom_id res chain seq x y z
N MET A 1 16.59 27.41 -12.15
CA MET A 1 15.47 26.48 -11.88
C MET A 1 14.24 27.30 -11.56
N THR A 2 13.25 27.24 -12.39
CA THR A 2 11.99 27.95 -12.16
C THR A 2 11.07 27.07 -11.33
N THR A 3 10.79 27.50 -10.12
CA THR A 3 9.70 26.95 -9.31
C THR A 3 8.45 27.74 -9.72
N GLY A 4 7.58 27.13 -10.50
CA GLY A 4 6.35 27.75 -10.93
C GLY A 4 5.20 26.77 -10.87
N THR A 5 4.01 27.28 -10.54
CA THR A 5 2.78 26.54 -10.64
C THR A 5 2.15 26.83 -12.01
N VAL A 6 1.87 25.79 -12.78
CA VAL A 6 1.06 25.90 -13.98
C VAL A 6 -0.34 25.45 -13.62
N SER A 7 -1.33 26.33 -13.78
CA SER A 7 -2.73 26.05 -13.48
C SER A 7 -3.55 25.96 -14.77
N PHE A 8 -4.33 24.90 -14.86
CA PHE A 8 -5.28 24.71 -15.97
C PHE A 8 -6.69 24.69 -15.38
N GLY A 9 -7.59 25.50 -15.92
CA GLY A 9 -8.97 25.57 -15.46
C GLY A 9 -9.84 24.38 -15.85
N HIS A 10 -9.34 23.54 -16.74
CA HIS A 10 -10.02 22.35 -17.25
C HIS A 10 -9.03 21.18 -17.32
N GLY A 11 -9.51 20.00 -17.69
CA GLY A 11 -8.67 18.82 -17.82
C GLY A 11 -7.54 19.00 -18.83
N ILE A 12 -6.49 18.24 -18.65
CA ILE A 12 -5.34 18.16 -19.55
C ILE A 12 -5.40 16.83 -20.28
N ASP A 13 -5.42 16.87 -21.60
CA ASP A 13 -5.32 15.68 -22.44
C ASP A 13 -3.88 15.57 -22.96
N ILE A 14 -3.24 14.44 -22.64
CA ILE A 14 -1.85 14.19 -23.02
C ILE A 14 -1.79 12.89 -23.80
N ALA A 15 -1.52 12.97 -25.09
CA ALA A 15 -1.42 11.81 -25.97
C ALA A 15 -0.12 11.00 -25.79
N GLY A 16 0.77 11.42 -24.91
CA GLY A 16 2.09 10.78 -24.68
C GLY A 16 2.35 10.49 -23.22
N TRP A 17 3.62 10.50 -22.84
CA TRP A 17 4.06 10.21 -21.48
C TRP A 17 4.13 11.44 -20.61
N VAL A 18 3.76 11.27 -19.34
CA VAL A 18 4.02 12.27 -18.29
C VAL A 18 5.16 11.76 -17.42
N THR A 19 6.19 12.60 -17.25
CA THR A 19 7.32 12.27 -16.38
C THR A 19 7.31 13.19 -15.16
N ALA A 20 7.06 12.62 -13.98
CA ALA A 20 7.24 13.31 -12.71
C ALA A 20 8.46 12.73 -12.01
N ARG A 21 9.53 13.53 -11.86
CA ARG A 21 10.83 13.03 -11.36
C ARG A 21 10.87 12.84 -9.85
N SER A 22 10.12 13.64 -9.12
CA SER A 22 10.11 13.58 -7.66
C SER A 22 8.85 12.95 -7.08
N GLY A 23 7.80 12.87 -7.87
CA GLY A 23 6.53 12.32 -7.43
C GLY A 23 5.35 13.07 -8.01
N MET A 24 4.16 12.53 -7.81
CA MET A 24 2.90 13.12 -8.23
C MET A 24 1.93 13.08 -7.05
N TRP A 25 1.39 14.24 -6.69
CA TRP A 25 0.34 14.32 -5.68
C TRP A 25 -1.00 14.57 -6.36
N LEU A 26 -1.99 13.76 -6.01
CA LEU A 26 -3.34 13.86 -6.53
C LEU A 26 -4.31 14.11 -5.39
N ALA A 27 -5.09 15.18 -5.48
CA ALA A 27 -6.12 15.49 -4.49
C ALA A 27 -7.36 14.58 -4.64
N GLY A 28 -7.53 13.99 -5.81
CA GLY A 28 -8.65 13.12 -6.14
C GLY A 28 -8.20 11.69 -6.43
N ASN A 29 -9.04 10.98 -7.13
CA ASN A 29 -8.77 9.60 -7.51
C ASN A 29 -7.82 9.53 -8.72
N LEU A 30 -7.06 8.45 -8.78
CA LEU A 30 -6.39 8.02 -10.01
C LEU A 30 -7.23 6.90 -10.63
N ASP A 31 -7.70 7.13 -11.86
CA ASP A 31 -8.38 6.12 -12.67
C ASP A 31 -7.42 5.72 -13.79
N ALA A 32 -7.01 4.50 -13.81
CA ALA A 32 -6.02 3.97 -14.74
C ALA A 32 -6.37 2.54 -15.13
N ASN A 33 -6.02 2.14 -16.36
CA ASN A 33 -6.20 0.75 -16.77
C ASN A 33 -5.32 -0.21 -15.98
N ASP A 34 -4.12 0.23 -15.58
CA ASP A 34 -3.19 -0.57 -14.78
C ASP A 34 -2.13 0.31 -14.12
N VAL A 35 -1.49 -0.23 -13.09
CA VAL A 35 -0.37 0.42 -12.41
C VAL A 35 0.77 -0.59 -12.27
N GLN A 36 1.94 -0.26 -12.81
CA GLN A 36 3.15 -1.07 -12.69
C GLN A 36 4.05 -0.49 -11.61
N ILE A 37 4.41 -1.29 -10.64
CA ILE A 37 5.31 -0.91 -9.55
C ILE A 37 6.68 -1.54 -9.81
N ARG A 38 7.73 -0.72 -9.86
CA ARG A 38 9.10 -1.20 -10.06
C ARG A 38 9.53 -2.04 -8.87
N SER A 39 9.99 -3.27 -9.14
CA SER A 39 10.34 -4.23 -8.09
C SER A 39 11.52 -5.12 -8.50
N ASP A 40 12.35 -4.65 -9.41
CA ASP A 40 13.53 -5.38 -9.85
C ASP A 40 14.51 -5.57 -8.68
N ARG A 41 15.09 -6.76 -8.57
CA ARG A 41 16.10 -7.08 -7.56
C ARG A 41 17.26 -6.08 -7.56
N LYS A 42 17.65 -5.58 -8.72
CA LYS A 42 18.74 -4.60 -8.88
C LYS A 42 18.49 -3.29 -8.13
N LEU A 43 17.24 -2.96 -7.85
CA LEU A 43 16.86 -1.73 -7.15
C LEU A 43 16.84 -1.91 -5.63
N LYS A 44 17.11 -3.12 -5.14
CA LYS A 44 16.92 -3.50 -3.73
C LYS A 44 18.19 -4.08 -3.14
N ARG A 45 18.39 -3.84 -1.85
CA ARG A 45 19.53 -4.39 -1.10
C ARG A 45 19.14 -4.59 0.37
N ASN A 46 20.00 -5.27 1.12
CA ASN A 46 19.83 -5.48 2.56
C ASN A 46 18.49 -6.16 2.88
N PHE A 47 18.21 -7.27 2.19
CA PHE A 47 16.98 -8.03 2.41
C PHE A 47 16.93 -8.61 3.82
N GLU A 48 15.84 -8.37 4.51
CA GLU A 48 15.53 -8.98 5.80
C GLU A 48 14.22 -9.74 5.69
N PRO A 49 14.09 -10.90 6.36
CA PRO A 49 12.86 -11.66 6.30
C PRO A 49 11.72 -10.94 7.03
N LEU A 50 10.54 -11.01 6.45
CA LEU A 50 9.32 -10.52 7.08
C LEU A 50 8.73 -11.67 7.90
N ASN A 51 8.89 -11.62 9.23
CA ASN A 51 8.46 -12.68 10.13
C ASN A 51 7.18 -12.35 10.85
N GLN A 52 6.48 -13.37 11.37
CA GLN A 52 5.25 -13.25 12.16
C GLN A 52 4.15 -12.49 11.41
N ALA A 53 4.11 -12.68 10.09
CA ALA A 53 3.18 -11.95 9.23
C ALA A 53 1.73 -12.34 9.49
N LEU A 54 1.45 -13.61 9.74
CA LEU A 54 0.10 -14.08 10.04
C LEU A 54 -0.43 -13.45 11.33
N ASP A 55 0.35 -13.47 12.39
CA ASP A 55 -0.03 -12.86 13.68
C ASP A 55 -0.25 -11.35 13.52
N LYS A 56 0.67 -10.67 12.83
CA LYS A 56 0.56 -9.23 12.56
C LYS A 56 -0.70 -8.90 11.77
N LEU A 57 -0.96 -9.66 10.71
CA LEU A 57 -2.12 -9.47 9.84
C LEU A 57 -3.43 -9.63 10.61
N CYS A 58 -3.49 -10.63 11.50
CA CYS A 58 -4.70 -10.93 12.28
C CYS A 58 -5.03 -9.88 13.33
N THR A 59 -4.13 -8.95 13.64
CA THR A 59 -4.42 -7.83 14.54
C THR A 59 -5.07 -6.63 13.83
N LEU A 60 -5.05 -6.61 12.50
CA LEU A 60 -5.59 -5.49 11.74
C LEU A 60 -7.12 -5.54 11.67
N SER A 61 -7.74 -4.40 11.90
CA SER A 61 -9.18 -4.24 11.67
C SER A 61 -9.46 -4.08 10.19
N VAL A 62 -10.45 -4.80 9.70
CA VAL A 62 -10.94 -4.69 8.33
C VAL A 62 -12.37 -4.17 8.39
N SER A 63 -12.64 -3.02 7.80
CA SER A 63 -13.94 -2.38 7.91
C SER A 63 -14.31 -1.60 6.66
N THR A 64 -15.57 -1.26 6.57
CA THR A 64 -16.03 -0.25 5.63
C THR A 64 -16.22 1.07 6.37
N TYR A 65 -15.97 2.17 5.71
CA TYR A 65 -16.01 3.49 6.30
C TYR A 65 -16.36 4.54 5.24
N LEU A 66 -16.66 5.73 5.74
CA LEU A 66 -16.77 6.92 4.88
C LEU A 66 -15.50 7.75 5.07
N LYS A 67 -14.89 8.17 3.98
CA LYS A 67 -13.83 9.18 4.02
C LYS A 67 -14.44 10.56 4.14
N GLU A 68 -13.71 11.47 4.77
CA GLU A 68 -14.12 12.86 4.91
C GLU A 68 -14.49 13.47 3.55
N GLY A 69 -15.67 14.07 3.48
CA GLY A 69 -16.18 14.70 2.26
C GLY A 69 -16.73 13.73 1.20
N LYS A 70 -16.90 12.46 1.54
CA LYS A 70 -17.46 11.45 0.61
C LYS A 70 -18.68 10.76 1.21
N ASP A 71 -19.65 10.48 0.37
CA ASP A 71 -20.90 9.80 0.76
C ASP A 71 -20.89 8.31 0.42
N GLN A 72 -19.93 7.86 -0.38
CA GLN A 72 -19.81 6.46 -0.75
C GLN A 72 -18.86 5.74 0.21
N ARG A 73 -19.30 4.58 0.72
CA ARG A 73 -18.48 3.75 1.61
C ARG A 73 -17.35 3.08 0.83
N GLU A 74 -16.20 3.01 1.47
CA GLU A 74 -15.03 2.27 1.00
C GLU A 74 -14.68 1.18 2.01
N ALA A 75 -13.96 0.16 1.57
CA ALA A 75 -13.43 -0.88 2.45
C ALA A 75 -11.92 -0.75 2.55
N GLY A 76 -11.38 -0.99 3.74
CA GLY A 76 -9.93 -0.92 3.88
C GLY A 76 -9.44 -1.06 5.31
N LEU A 77 -8.23 -0.61 5.51
CA LEU A 77 -7.46 -0.72 6.75
C LEU A 77 -7.23 0.66 7.36
N ILE A 78 -6.83 0.67 8.61
CA ILE A 78 -6.44 1.89 9.33
C ILE A 78 -4.92 2.00 9.32
N ALA A 79 -4.38 3.09 8.79
CA ALA A 79 -2.95 3.28 8.61
C ALA A 79 -2.18 3.21 9.94
N GLN A 80 -2.74 3.72 11.03
CA GLN A 80 -2.14 3.66 12.37
C GLN A 80 -1.91 2.22 12.83
N GLU A 81 -2.87 1.33 12.59
CA GLU A 81 -2.74 -0.09 12.94
C GLU A 81 -1.68 -0.77 12.07
N VAL A 82 -1.66 -0.45 10.78
CA VAL A 82 -0.62 -0.97 9.86
C VAL A 82 0.76 -0.51 10.31
N GLN A 83 0.90 0.75 10.74
CA GLN A 83 2.17 1.30 11.21
C GLN A 83 2.75 0.53 12.39
N GLU A 84 1.89 0.05 13.30
CA GLU A 84 2.33 -0.73 14.46
C GLU A 84 2.94 -2.08 14.07
N VAL A 85 2.42 -2.72 13.03
CA VAL A 85 2.86 -4.08 12.66
C VAL A 85 3.82 -4.11 11.48
N LEU A 86 3.75 -3.12 10.58
CA LEU A 86 4.60 -3.01 9.40
C LEU A 86 4.82 -1.53 9.05
N PRO A 87 5.68 -0.83 9.81
CA PRO A 87 5.93 0.60 9.57
C PRO A 87 6.46 0.90 8.16
N GLU A 88 7.12 -0.05 7.52
CA GLU A 88 7.61 0.06 6.14
C GLU A 88 6.49 0.21 5.11
N ALA A 89 5.27 -0.16 5.46
CA ALA A 89 4.10 -0.02 4.57
C ALA A 89 3.36 1.31 4.77
N VAL A 90 3.84 2.20 5.62
CA VAL A 90 3.16 3.45 5.95
C VAL A 90 4.09 4.63 5.70
N ALA A 91 3.53 5.69 5.14
CA ALA A 91 4.21 6.97 4.99
C ALA A 91 3.36 8.08 5.58
N GLU A 92 4.02 9.09 6.14
CA GLU A 92 3.37 10.31 6.58
C GLU A 92 3.44 11.35 5.46
N THR A 93 2.29 11.93 5.11
CA THR A 93 2.22 13.01 4.11
C THR A 93 2.65 14.33 4.73
N SER A 94 2.91 15.32 3.89
CA SER A 94 3.28 16.67 4.35
C SER A 94 2.21 17.34 5.22
N SER A 95 0.95 16.90 5.12
CA SER A 95 -0.16 17.39 5.95
C SER A 95 -0.27 16.68 7.29
N GLY A 96 0.57 15.68 7.58
CA GLY A 96 0.53 14.90 8.81
C GLY A 96 -0.42 13.71 8.78
N THR A 97 -1.09 13.44 7.66
CA THR A 97 -1.92 12.25 7.51
C THR A 97 -1.09 11.05 7.08
N LEU A 98 -1.47 9.86 7.54
CA LEU A 98 -0.80 8.62 7.19
C LEU A 98 -1.38 8.01 5.92
N SER A 99 -0.51 7.43 5.10
CA SER A 99 -0.85 6.70 3.87
C SER A 99 -0.29 5.30 3.93
N VAL A 100 -0.94 4.37 3.26
CA VAL A 100 -0.51 2.98 3.21
C VAL A 100 -0.01 2.66 1.80
N TYR A 101 1.14 2.00 1.72
CA TYR A 101 1.64 1.41 0.48
C TYR A 101 0.97 0.06 0.26
N PRO A 102 0.10 -0.09 -0.76
CA PRO A 102 -0.60 -1.36 -0.98
C PRO A 102 0.32 -2.56 -1.18
N MET A 103 1.48 -2.37 -1.82
CA MET A 103 2.44 -3.45 -2.03
C MET A 103 2.99 -4.02 -0.71
N GLY A 104 3.15 -3.19 0.32
CA GLY A 104 3.55 -3.65 1.65
C GLY A 104 2.51 -4.58 2.26
N ILE A 105 1.22 -4.28 2.10
CA ILE A 105 0.12 -5.13 2.56
C ILE A 105 0.08 -6.44 1.77
N ILE A 106 0.29 -6.38 0.46
CA ILE A 106 0.36 -7.58 -0.39
C ILE A 106 1.52 -8.49 0.08
N ALA A 107 2.68 -7.92 0.36
CA ALA A 107 3.82 -8.69 0.88
C ALA A 107 3.50 -9.35 2.23
N LEU A 108 2.83 -8.63 3.12
CA LEU A 108 2.38 -9.17 4.41
C LEU A 108 1.40 -10.33 4.20
N LEU A 109 0.46 -10.18 3.28
CA LEU A 109 -0.48 -11.24 2.91
C LEU A 109 0.22 -12.47 2.33
N VAL A 110 1.19 -12.28 1.43
CA VAL A 110 1.94 -13.40 0.85
C VAL A 110 2.65 -14.18 1.95
N LYS A 111 3.35 -13.50 2.86
CA LYS A 111 4.05 -14.17 3.96
C LYS A 111 3.07 -14.82 4.93
N ALA A 112 1.96 -14.17 5.25
CA ALA A 112 0.94 -14.73 6.13
C ALA A 112 0.34 -16.01 5.58
N VAL A 113 0.08 -16.06 4.27
CA VAL A 113 -0.42 -17.28 3.60
C VAL A 113 0.63 -18.39 3.67
N GLN A 114 1.91 -18.09 3.47
CA GLN A 114 3.00 -19.07 3.60
C GLN A 114 3.08 -19.63 5.03
N GLU A 115 2.98 -18.80 6.04
CA GLU A 115 2.97 -19.22 7.44
C GLU A 115 1.74 -20.06 7.79
N LEU A 116 0.57 -19.64 7.29
CA LEU A 116 -0.67 -20.39 7.48
C LEU A 116 -0.59 -21.77 6.85
N ARG A 117 0.00 -21.88 5.66
CA ARG A 117 0.26 -23.18 5.02
C ARG A 117 1.12 -24.08 5.88
N GLU A 118 2.18 -23.53 6.45
CA GLU A 118 3.07 -24.29 7.36
C GLU A 118 2.30 -24.81 8.58
N GLU A 119 1.45 -23.98 9.19
CA GLU A 119 0.61 -24.39 10.31
C GLU A 119 -0.37 -25.50 9.94
N VAL A 120 -1.00 -25.41 8.77
CA VAL A 120 -1.91 -26.44 8.27
C VAL A 120 -1.17 -27.75 8.01
N GLU A 121 0.01 -27.71 7.42
CA GLU A 121 0.86 -28.89 7.18
C GLU A 121 1.25 -29.56 8.52
N GLU A 122 1.60 -28.77 9.51
CA GLU A 122 1.93 -29.25 10.86
C GLU A 122 0.73 -29.96 11.51
N LEU A 123 -0.45 -29.33 11.45
CA LEU A 123 -1.69 -29.91 11.99
C LEU A 123 -2.05 -31.24 11.30
N LYS A 124 -1.84 -31.33 9.97
CA LYS A 124 -2.05 -32.58 9.23
C LYS A 124 -1.13 -33.70 9.70
N LYS A 125 0.14 -33.38 9.99
CA LYS A 125 1.10 -34.37 10.53
C LYS A 125 0.69 -34.88 11.90
N ASN A 126 0.12 -34.02 12.75
CA ASN A 126 -0.26 -34.37 14.12
C ASN A 126 -1.57 -35.19 14.18
N GLN A 127 -2.28 -35.35 13.07
CA GLN A 127 -3.52 -36.14 12.99
C GLN A 127 -3.30 -37.60 12.58
N ASN A 128 -2.06 -38.00 12.29
CA ASN A 128 -1.74 -39.38 11.89
C ASN A 128 -1.18 -40.18 13.07
#